data_77ff1975caec1a2b67ef5546cf985ace
#
_entry.id   77ff1975caec1a2b67ef5546cf985ace
#
_cell.length_a   1.000
_cell.length_b   1.000
_cell.length_c   1.000
_cell.angle_alpha   90.00
_cell.angle_beta   90.00
_cell.angle_gamma   90.00
#
_symmetry.space_group_name_H-M   'P 1'
#
loop_
_entity.id
_entity.type
_entity.pdbx_description
1 polymer ?
#
loop_
_entity_poly.entity_id
_entity_poly.type
_entity_poly.pdbx_seq_one_letter_code
_entity_poly.pdbx_strand_id
1 'polypeptide(L)'
;LDRLTWHLSRFQGFAGIANFMGGRFVVTDAVMQPIIREAAKRGLGYLDDGSAPRSVASSLAAAQAMPFARADLSIDAVPTAVEIDRALAKLETLAKERGTAVGIASALPISIERIAVWAKALESHGIMLVPLTTAMLKSKSG
;
A
#
# COMPACT_ATOMS: atom_id res chain seq x y z
N LEU A 1 20.63 -2.27 -3.37
CA LEU A 1 20.23 -1.75 -4.68
C LEU A 1 20.31 -2.82 -5.76
N ASP A 2 21.38 -3.61 -5.81
CA ASP A 2 21.58 -4.66 -6.84
C ASP A 2 20.45 -5.70 -6.86
N ARG A 3 19.96 -6.12 -5.68
CA ARG A 3 18.81 -7.03 -5.57
C ARG A 3 17.54 -6.42 -6.15
N LEU A 4 17.27 -5.16 -5.85
CA LEU A 4 16.12 -4.45 -6.41
C LEU A 4 16.21 -4.39 -7.93
N THR A 5 17.35 -3.98 -8.46
CA THR A 5 17.59 -3.92 -9.90
C THR A 5 17.43 -5.30 -10.56
N TRP A 6 17.92 -6.36 -9.92
CA TRP A 6 17.77 -7.72 -10.41
C TRP A 6 16.29 -8.13 -10.48
N HIS A 7 15.50 -7.91 -9.42
CA HIS A 7 14.08 -8.23 -9.42
C HIS A 7 13.31 -7.44 -10.49
N LEU A 8 13.56 -6.15 -10.61
CA LEU A 8 12.90 -5.29 -11.60
C LEU A 8 13.25 -5.64 -13.05
N SER A 9 14.38 -6.32 -13.29
CA SER A 9 14.78 -6.79 -14.62
C SER A 9 14.09 -8.09 -15.04
N ARG A 10 13.48 -8.84 -14.10
CA ARG A 10 12.89 -10.17 -14.36
C ARG A 10 11.46 -10.12 -14.85
N PHE A 11 10.72 -9.08 -14.49
CA PHE A 11 9.31 -8.93 -14.83
C PHE A 11 9.07 -7.54 -15.43
N GLN A 12 8.02 -7.43 -16.24
CA GLN A 12 7.57 -6.16 -16.83
C GLN A 12 6.21 -5.77 -16.28
N GLY A 13 5.84 -4.49 -16.42
CA GLY A 13 4.53 -4.00 -16.04
C GLY A 13 4.37 -3.67 -14.55
N PHE A 14 5.47 -3.44 -13.82
CA PHE A 14 5.39 -2.96 -12.43
C PHE A 14 4.77 -1.57 -12.34
N ALA A 15 3.77 -1.41 -11.48
CA ALA A 15 3.22 -0.09 -11.12
C ALA A 15 4.01 0.58 -9.99
N GLY A 16 4.64 -0.22 -9.12
CA GLY A 16 5.40 0.28 -7.98
C GLY A 16 6.06 -0.83 -7.19
N ILE A 17 6.66 -0.43 -6.09
CA ILE A 17 7.28 -1.31 -5.09
C ILE A 17 6.67 -1.04 -3.72
N ALA A 18 6.70 -2.03 -2.84
CA ALA A 18 6.24 -1.92 -1.46
C ALA A 18 7.29 -2.50 -0.51
N ASN A 19 7.34 -2.00 0.73
CA ASN A 19 8.04 -2.70 1.79
C ASN A 19 7.13 -3.78 2.38
N PHE A 20 7.75 -4.84 2.90
CA PHE A 20 7.10 -5.85 3.71
C PHE A 20 7.82 -5.93 5.05
N MET A 21 7.17 -5.44 6.12
CA MET A 21 7.81 -5.25 7.43
C MET A 21 9.06 -4.36 7.32
N GLY A 22 10.15 -4.65 7.99
CA GLY A 22 11.41 -3.92 7.79
C GLY A 22 11.45 -2.57 8.50
N GLY A 23 10.89 -2.48 9.73
CA GLY A 23 10.79 -1.22 10.47
C GLY A 23 12.11 -0.48 10.68
N ARG A 24 13.24 -1.17 10.76
CA ARG A 24 14.58 -0.53 10.78
C ARG A 24 15.00 0.01 9.42
N PHE A 25 14.61 -0.67 8.36
CA PHE A 25 14.96 -0.31 6.99
C PHE A 25 14.26 0.99 6.56
N VAL A 26 12.95 1.06 6.74
CA VAL A 26 12.13 2.19 6.29
C VAL A 26 12.28 3.46 7.13
N VAL A 27 12.95 3.39 8.29
CA VAL A 27 13.26 4.57 9.12
C VAL A 27 14.69 5.08 8.92
N THR A 28 15.46 4.46 8.03
CA THR A 28 16.86 4.81 7.79
C THR A 28 17.02 5.49 6.44
N ASP A 29 17.21 6.79 6.44
CA ASP A 29 17.34 7.64 5.25
C ASP A 29 18.39 7.12 4.26
N ALA A 30 19.59 6.85 4.75
CA ALA A 30 20.71 6.38 3.93
C ALA A 30 20.43 5.08 3.16
N VAL A 31 19.55 4.24 3.70
CA VAL A 31 19.17 2.96 3.09
C VAL A 31 18.00 3.14 2.14
N MET A 32 17.01 3.94 2.51
CA MET A 32 15.81 4.18 1.72
C MET A 32 16.03 5.09 0.51
N GLN A 33 16.87 6.11 0.65
CA GLN A 33 17.10 7.10 -0.39
C GLN A 33 17.52 6.51 -1.75
N PRO A 34 18.51 5.59 -1.84
CA PRO A 34 18.89 5.02 -3.13
C PRO A 34 17.76 4.17 -3.76
N ILE A 35 16.93 3.52 -2.95
CA ILE A 35 15.81 2.70 -3.42
C ILE A 35 14.70 3.58 -3.98
N ILE A 36 14.30 4.61 -3.25
CA ILE A 36 13.29 5.57 -3.70
C ILE A 36 13.74 6.28 -4.98
N ARG A 37 15.01 6.70 -5.04
CA ARG A 37 15.57 7.33 -6.23
C ARG A 37 15.55 6.42 -7.45
N GLU A 38 15.94 5.15 -7.29
CA GLU A 38 15.93 4.18 -8.40
C GLU A 38 14.51 3.86 -8.86
N ALA A 39 13.57 3.69 -7.95
CA ALA A 39 12.16 3.49 -8.27
C ALA A 39 11.56 4.72 -8.98
N ALA A 40 11.85 5.93 -8.53
CA ALA A 40 11.40 7.16 -9.15
C ALA A 40 11.93 7.33 -10.59
N LYS A 41 13.21 7.01 -10.84
CA LYS A 41 13.79 7.01 -12.19
C LYS A 41 13.06 6.08 -13.16
N ARG A 42 12.50 4.99 -12.65
CA ARG A 42 11.74 4.02 -13.43
C ARG A 42 10.25 4.36 -13.54
N GLY A 43 9.81 5.47 -12.99
CA GLY A 43 8.41 5.89 -12.98
C GLY A 43 7.52 5.04 -12.07
N LEU A 44 8.09 4.36 -11.08
CA LEU A 44 7.37 3.51 -10.15
C LEU A 44 6.82 4.31 -8.97
N GLY A 45 5.68 3.89 -8.42
CA GLY A 45 5.17 4.35 -7.14
C GLY A 45 5.76 3.57 -5.96
N TYR A 46 5.58 4.08 -4.74
CA TYR A 46 5.94 3.39 -3.51
C TYR A 46 4.72 3.23 -2.59
N LEU A 47 4.52 2.01 -2.10
CA LEU A 47 3.54 1.70 -1.05
C LEU A 47 4.28 1.39 0.25
N ASP A 48 4.03 2.21 1.27
CA ASP A 48 4.44 1.94 2.66
C ASP A 48 3.39 1.05 3.32
N ASP A 49 3.80 -0.07 3.89
CA ASP A 49 2.89 -1.02 4.55
C ASP A 49 2.30 -0.50 5.88
N GLY A 50 2.73 0.67 6.33
CA GLY A 50 2.24 1.29 7.55
C GLY A 50 2.77 0.68 8.85
N SER A 51 3.65 -0.32 8.78
CA SER A 51 4.18 -1.03 9.96
C SER A 51 5.12 -0.18 10.82
N ALA A 52 5.77 0.83 10.22
CA ALA A 52 6.72 1.68 10.91
C ALA A 52 6.16 3.11 11.09
N PRO A 53 5.87 3.57 12.32
CA PRO A 53 5.31 4.89 12.56
C PRO A 53 6.25 6.05 12.15
N ARG A 54 7.56 5.80 12.13
CA ARG A 54 8.59 6.80 11.76
C ARG A 54 9.24 6.50 10.41
N SER A 55 8.47 5.92 9.46
CA SER A 55 8.96 5.71 8.10
C SER A 55 9.33 7.02 7.43
N VAL A 56 10.49 7.06 6.77
CA VAL A 56 10.96 8.20 5.98
C VAL A 56 10.51 8.12 4.51
N ALA A 57 9.79 7.06 4.15
CA ALA A 57 9.39 6.78 2.77
C ALA A 57 8.57 7.93 2.15
N SER A 58 7.61 8.50 2.90
CA SER A 58 6.76 9.58 2.37
C SER A 58 7.54 10.84 2.05
N SER A 59 8.45 11.27 2.93
CA SER A 59 9.27 12.46 2.70
C SER A 59 10.25 12.27 1.54
N LEU A 60 10.85 11.10 1.43
CA LEU A 60 11.74 10.77 0.32
C LEU A 60 10.99 10.67 -1.02
N ALA A 61 9.80 10.06 -1.02
CA ALA A 61 8.96 10.00 -2.21
C ALA A 61 8.51 11.40 -2.66
N ALA A 62 8.13 12.27 -1.74
CA ALA A 62 7.78 13.66 -2.02
C ALA A 62 8.96 14.44 -2.63
N ALA A 63 10.17 14.27 -2.09
CA ALA A 63 11.38 14.91 -2.60
C ALA A 63 11.73 14.46 -4.04
N GLN A 64 11.31 13.28 -4.46
CA GLN A 64 11.48 12.75 -5.82
C GLN A 64 10.23 12.94 -6.71
N ALA A 65 9.22 13.64 -6.26
CA ALA A 65 7.91 13.74 -6.92
C ALA A 65 7.29 12.38 -7.30
N MET A 66 7.60 11.35 -6.52
CA MET A 66 7.21 9.96 -6.76
C MET A 66 5.78 9.70 -6.26
N PRO A 67 4.94 8.95 -7.01
CA PRO A 67 3.66 8.49 -6.49
C PRO A 67 3.84 7.66 -5.21
N PHE A 68 3.07 8.00 -4.17
CA PHE A 68 3.18 7.39 -2.86
C PHE A 68 1.80 7.07 -2.28
N ALA A 69 1.70 5.95 -1.60
CA ALA A 69 0.57 5.64 -0.72
C ALA A 69 1.09 4.93 0.54
N ARG A 70 0.33 5.04 1.61
CA ARG A 70 0.56 4.31 2.84
C ARG A 70 -0.67 3.48 3.17
N ALA A 71 -0.48 2.24 3.60
CA ALA A 71 -1.57 1.42 4.10
C ALA A 71 -2.11 2.00 5.41
N ASP A 72 -3.42 2.15 5.49
CA ASP A 72 -4.13 2.63 6.67
C ASP A 72 -4.37 1.49 7.66
N LEU A 73 -4.54 0.27 7.15
CA LEU A 73 -4.98 -0.88 7.94
C LEU A 73 -4.49 -2.20 7.34
N SER A 74 -4.03 -3.11 8.20
CA SER A 74 -3.86 -4.52 7.84
C SER A 74 -5.18 -5.25 8.04
N ILE A 75 -5.64 -5.91 6.97
CA ILE A 75 -6.95 -6.58 6.93
C ILE A 75 -6.92 -7.92 7.66
N ASP A 76 -5.83 -8.65 7.56
CA ASP A 76 -5.68 -10.01 8.07
C ASP A 76 -4.56 -10.16 9.10
N ALA A 77 -4.35 -9.13 9.91
CA ALA A 77 -3.45 -9.20 11.06
C ALA A 77 -3.84 -10.36 12.00
N VAL A 78 -5.14 -10.62 12.14
CA VAL A 78 -5.69 -11.83 12.75
C VAL A 78 -6.47 -12.58 11.66
N PRO A 79 -5.96 -13.74 11.20
CA PRO A 79 -6.48 -14.41 10.00
C PRO A 79 -7.71 -15.30 10.30
N THR A 80 -8.76 -14.70 10.84
CA THR A 80 -10.06 -15.31 11.06
C THR A 80 -11.14 -14.55 10.29
N ALA A 81 -12.20 -15.23 9.87
CA ALA A 81 -13.27 -14.61 9.11
C ALA A 81 -13.87 -13.39 9.82
N VAL A 82 -14.13 -13.51 11.12
CA VAL A 82 -14.73 -12.44 11.94
C VAL A 82 -13.82 -11.21 12.02
N GLU A 83 -12.53 -11.41 12.25
CA GLU A 83 -11.58 -10.29 12.37
C GLU A 83 -11.29 -9.65 11.02
N ILE A 84 -11.21 -10.42 9.94
CA ILE A 84 -11.09 -9.91 8.59
C ILE A 84 -12.31 -9.06 8.22
N ASP A 85 -13.52 -9.56 8.46
CA ASP A 85 -14.77 -8.81 8.19
C ASP A 85 -14.82 -7.51 8.99
N ARG A 86 -14.39 -7.54 10.24
CA ARG A 86 -14.29 -6.34 11.10
C ARG A 86 -13.29 -5.32 10.56
N ALA A 87 -12.13 -5.79 10.09
CA ALA A 87 -11.11 -4.93 9.48
C ALA A 87 -11.62 -4.31 8.16
N LEU A 88 -12.34 -5.07 7.33
CA LEU A 88 -12.95 -4.59 6.10
C LEU A 88 -14.02 -3.51 6.38
N ALA A 89 -14.87 -3.72 7.38
CA ALA A 89 -15.85 -2.71 7.81
C ALA A 89 -15.18 -1.42 8.30
N LYS A 90 -14.07 -1.54 9.04
CA LYS A 90 -13.27 -0.38 9.46
C LYS A 90 -12.65 0.35 8.28
N LEU A 91 -12.17 -0.39 7.27
CA LEU A 91 -11.63 0.20 6.04
C LEU A 91 -12.70 1.02 5.29
N GLU A 92 -13.95 0.52 5.22
CA GLU A 92 -15.08 1.26 4.65
C GLU A 92 -15.34 2.57 5.40
N THR A 93 -15.33 2.52 6.72
CA THR A 93 -15.51 3.72 7.57
C THR A 93 -14.44 4.76 7.27
N LEU A 94 -13.18 4.34 7.24
CA LEU A 94 -12.06 5.24 6.89
C LEU A 94 -12.21 5.84 5.50
N ALA A 95 -12.64 5.03 4.52
CA ALA A 95 -12.85 5.51 3.15
C ALA A 95 -13.98 6.56 3.09
N LYS A 96 -15.06 6.37 3.83
CA LYS A 96 -16.18 7.33 3.91
C LYS A 96 -15.77 8.64 4.60
N GLU A 97 -14.96 8.55 5.66
CA GLU A 97 -14.49 9.72 6.41
C GLU A 97 -13.45 10.55 5.65
N ARG A 98 -12.53 9.89 4.94
CA ARG A 98 -11.36 10.51 4.31
C ARG A 98 -11.46 10.63 2.79
N GLY A 99 -12.47 10.01 2.19
CA GLY A 99 -12.65 9.90 0.74
C GLY A 99 -11.81 8.81 0.07
N THR A 100 -10.81 8.25 0.76
CA THR A 100 -9.96 7.16 0.27
C THR A 100 -9.35 6.41 1.47
N ALA A 101 -9.24 5.10 1.36
CA ALA A 101 -8.51 4.29 2.32
C ALA A 101 -7.77 3.14 1.62
N VAL A 102 -6.61 2.76 2.15
CA VAL A 102 -5.76 1.70 1.63
C VAL A 102 -5.62 0.60 2.66
N GLY A 103 -6.16 -0.58 2.35
CA GLY A 103 -5.94 -1.79 3.14
C GLY A 103 -4.85 -2.66 2.53
N ILE A 104 -4.10 -3.36 3.37
CA ILE A 104 -3.12 -4.37 2.95
C ILE A 104 -3.52 -5.72 3.52
N ALA A 105 -3.40 -6.77 2.72
CA ALA A 105 -3.69 -8.13 3.12
C ALA A 105 -2.64 -9.11 2.58
N SER A 106 -2.49 -10.23 3.26
CA SER A 106 -1.71 -11.37 2.78
C SER A 106 -2.54 -12.19 1.79
N ALA A 107 -1.86 -12.99 0.97
CA ALA A 107 -2.53 -13.86 0.00
C ALA A 107 -3.01 -15.19 0.64
N LEU A 108 -3.56 -15.13 1.84
CA LEU A 108 -4.14 -16.30 2.50
C LEU A 108 -5.50 -16.64 1.87
N PRO A 109 -5.86 -17.95 1.75
CA PRO A 109 -7.15 -18.35 1.20
C PRO A 109 -8.35 -17.68 1.89
N ILE A 110 -8.34 -17.61 3.22
CA ILE A 110 -9.40 -16.95 3.99
C ILE A 110 -9.48 -15.45 3.71
N SER A 111 -8.35 -14.77 3.54
CA SER A 111 -8.29 -13.34 3.21
C SER A 111 -8.88 -13.08 1.83
N ILE A 112 -8.50 -13.88 0.83
CA ILE A 112 -8.99 -13.78 -0.55
C ILE A 112 -10.50 -14.00 -0.59
N GLU A 113 -11.01 -15.04 0.11
CA GLU A 113 -12.43 -15.34 0.18
C GLU A 113 -13.24 -14.20 0.79
N ARG A 114 -12.83 -13.72 1.96
CA ARG A 114 -13.56 -12.64 2.66
C ARG A 114 -13.53 -11.32 1.90
N ILE A 115 -12.40 -10.97 1.32
CA ILE A 115 -12.26 -9.79 0.47
C ILE A 115 -13.14 -9.89 -0.79
N ALA A 116 -13.20 -11.06 -1.43
CA ALA A 116 -14.04 -11.26 -2.59
C ALA A 116 -15.55 -11.10 -2.29
N VAL A 117 -16.01 -11.64 -1.17
CA VAL A 117 -17.40 -11.45 -0.70
C VAL A 117 -17.69 -9.98 -0.40
N TRP A 118 -16.81 -9.33 0.35
CA TRP A 118 -16.92 -7.93 0.69
C TRP A 118 -16.93 -7.02 -0.53
N ALA A 119 -16.06 -7.26 -1.52
CA ALA A 119 -15.95 -6.47 -2.73
C ALA A 119 -17.26 -6.42 -3.54
N LYS A 120 -18.00 -7.51 -3.56
CA LYS A 120 -19.31 -7.58 -4.24
C LYS A 120 -20.36 -6.67 -3.61
N ALA A 121 -20.26 -6.40 -2.32
CA ALA A 121 -21.23 -5.56 -1.59
C ALA A 121 -20.87 -4.07 -1.60
N LEU A 122 -19.66 -3.70 -1.98
CA LEU A 122 -19.15 -2.32 -1.85
C LEU A 122 -19.96 -1.28 -2.59
N GLU A 123 -20.39 -1.54 -3.82
CA GLU A 123 -21.19 -0.59 -4.61
C GLU A 123 -22.49 -0.21 -3.90
N SER A 124 -23.16 -1.18 -3.27
CA SER A 124 -24.36 -0.93 -2.48
C SER A 124 -24.09 -0.10 -1.22
N HIS A 125 -22.85 -0.06 -0.75
CA HIS A 125 -22.39 0.77 0.37
C HIS A 125 -21.87 2.15 -0.06
N GLY A 126 -21.91 2.45 -1.37
CA GLY A 126 -21.43 3.71 -1.91
C GLY A 126 -19.92 3.82 -2.00
N ILE A 127 -19.22 2.70 -2.10
CA ILE A 127 -17.76 2.63 -2.17
C ILE A 127 -17.34 1.93 -3.45
N MET A 128 -16.28 2.41 -4.07
CA MET A 128 -15.67 1.83 -5.27
C MET A 128 -14.25 1.35 -4.98
N LEU A 129 -13.94 0.12 -5.39
CA LEU A 129 -12.56 -0.34 -5.48
C LEU A 129 -11.88 0.29 -6.68
N VAL A 130 -10.69 0.82 -6.46
CA VAL A 130 -9.86 1.45 -7.50
C VAL A 130 -8.46 0.86 -7.48
N PRO A 131 -7.72 0.94 -8.60
CA PRO A 131 -6.29 0.59 -8.60
C PRO A 131 -5.52 1.41 -7.56
N LEU A 132 -4.51 0.81 -6.94
CA LEU A 132 -3.67 1.48 -5.94
C LEU A 132 -3.04 2.78 -6.48
N THR A 133 -2.70 2.81 -7.76
CA THR A 133 -2.17 4.01 -8.43
C THR A 133 -3.12 5.20 -8.37
N THR A 134 -4.42 4.98 -8.34
CA THR A 134 -5.42 6.05 -8.16
C THR A 134 -5.32 6.67 -6.77
N ALA A 135 -5.12 5.86 -5.73
CA ALA A 135 -4.89 6.36 -4.36
C ALA A 135 -3.57 7.14 -4.25
N MET A 136 -2.51 6.69 -4.93
CA MET A 136 -1.22 7.37 -4.99
C MET A 136 -1.31 8.76 -5.65
N LEU A 137 -2.16 8.92 -6.66
CA LEU A 137 -2.36 10.21 -7.34
C LEU A 137 -3.15 11.20 -6.48
N LYS A 138 -4.15 10.72 -5.75
CA LYS A 138 -4.95 11.57 -4.84
C LYS A 138 -4.13 12.13 -3.67
N SER A 139 -3.11 11.41 -3.21
CA SER A 139 -2.24 11.90 -2.14
C SER A 139 -1.38 13.11 -2.54
N LYS A 140 -1.25 13.41 -3.83
CA LYS A 140 -0.55 14.60 -4.35
C LYS A 140 -1.42 15.87 -4.36
N SER A 141 -2.74 15.73 -4.25
CA SER A 141 -3.70 16.84 -4.39
C SER A 141 -4.25 17.33 -3.04
N GLY A 142 -3.76 16.77 -1.95
CA GLY A 142 -4.20 17.13 -0.59
C GLY A 142 -3.19 17.97 0.17
#